data_25e28065ba8c0c2bf4104a8b93acf512
#
_entry.id   25e28065ba8c0c2bf4104a8b93acf512
#
_cell.length_a   1.000
_cell.length_b   1.000
_cell.length_c   1.000
_cell.angle_alpha   90.00
_cell.angle_beta   90.00
_cell.angle_gamma   90.00
#
_symmetry.space_group_name_H-M   'P 1'
#
loop_
_entity.id
_entity.type
_entity.pdbx_description
1 polymer ?
#
loop_
_entity_poly.entity_id
_entity_poly.type
_entity_poly.pdbx_seq_one_letter_code
_entity_poly.pdbx_strand_id
1 'polypeptide(L)'
;MVYLFVFDWYRNSVTLMTTLYRCVNGNVVNVRGATKRQRELACDIVQYCIKELMPRLRTLDIDVELGKCMDVGAFGFCYALDTNREYQIEIDKRLYKNMRKAFIQTLCHEMVHCWQQAKNQLVDRVYPKKLGYRRLWKNQRTGEYQDHSKTAYSKQPWELQAYRMEKKLYEGFLKEHG
;
A
#
# COMPACT_ATOMS: atom_id res chain seq x y z
N MET A 1 23.08 5.04 9.02
CA MET A 1 23.58 3.87 8.25
C MET A 1 22.98 2.59 8.85
N VAL A 2 21.68 2.37 8.75
CA VAL A 2 21.00 1.17 9.32
C VAL A 2 19.85 0.64 8.43
N TYR A 3 19.56 1.23 7.27
CA TYR A 3 18.39 0.81 6.48
C TYR A 3 18.70 0.04 5.19
N LEU A 4 19.95 -0.26 4.87
CA LEU A 4 20.31 -0.96 3.63
C LEU A 4 20.52 -2.47 3.77
N PHE A 5 20.47 -3.04 4.99
CA PHE A 5 20.74 -4.46 5.20
C PHE A 5 19.52 -5.35 5.46
N VAL A 6 18.31 -4.80 5.49
CA VAL A 6 17.10 -5.59 5.79
C VAL A 6 16.52 -6.26 4.53
N PHE A 7 16.87 -5.80 3.33
CA PHE A 7 16.25 -6.27 2.09
C PHE A 7 16.76 -7.62 1.55
N ASP A 8 18.03 -7.98 1.79
CA ASP A 8 18.59 -9.22 1.23
C ASP A 8 18.31 -10.48 2.08
N TRP A 9 18.01 -10.32 3.36
CA TRP A 9 17.74 -11.47 4.24
C TRP A 9 16.32 -12.04 4.05
N TYR A 10 15.40 -11.25 3.52
CA TYR A 10 13.99 -11.64 3.35
C TYR A 10 13.73 -12.50 2.10
N ARG A 11 14.61 -12.46 1.11
CA ARG A 11 14.46 -13.26 -0.13
C ARG A 11 14.84 -14.74 0.03
N ASN A 12 15.59 -15.12 1.03
CA ASN A 12 16.17 -16.46 1.15
C ASN A 12 15.57 -17.38 2.24
N SER A 13 14.65 -16.90 3.06
CA SER A 13 13.91 -17.77 3.97
C SER A 13 12.53 -18.14 3.39
N VAL A 14 12.52 -18.90 2.31
CA VAL A 14 11.30 -19.48 1.74
C VAL A 14 10.83 -20.64 2.62
N THR A 15 10.16 -20.30 3.70
CA THR A 15 9.12 -21.18 4.19
C THR A 15 8.04 -21.17 3.11
N LEU A 16 7.57 -22.33 2.67
CA LEU A 16 6.47 -22.51 1.71
C LEU A 16 5.18 -21.84 2.22
N MET A 17 5.16 -20.52 2.27
CA MET A 17 3.95 -19.75 2.50
C MET A 17 3.13 -19.83 1.22
N THR A 18 1.96 -20.41 1.33
CA THR A 18 0.99 -20.46 0.24
C THR A 18 0.73 -19.04 -0.24
N THR A 19 1.15 -18.73 -1.45
CA THR A 19 0.94 -17.45 -2.12
C THR A 19 -0.25 -17.57 -3.04
N LEU A 20 -1.11 -16.55 -3.09
CA LEU A 20 -2.13 -16.38 -4.10
C LEU A 20 -1.60 -15.39 -5.14
N TYR A 21 -1.45 -15.85 -6.36
CA TYR A 21 -1.01 -15.04 -7.49
C TYR A 21 -2.19 -14.79 -8.44
N ARG A 22 -2.40 -13.55 -8.83
CA ARG A 22 -3.35 -13.18 -9.89
C ARG A 22 -2.75 -12.15 -10.85
N CYS A 23 -2.95 -12.38 -12.13
CA CYS A 23 -2.64 -11.42 -13.18
C CYS A 23 -3.95 -10.96 -13.83
N VAL A 24 -4.23 -9.66 -13.76
CA VAL A 24 -5.45 -9.07 -14.33
C VAL A 24 -5.09 -7.83 -15.13
N ASN A 25 -5.40 -7.84 -16.41
CA ASN A 25 -5.13 -6.74 -17.32
C ASN A 25 -3.66 -6.28 -17.31
N GLY A 26 -2.70 -7.22 -17.20
CA GLY A 26 -1.27 -6.94 -17.15
C GLY A 26 -0.74 -6.48 -15.79
N ASN A 27 -1.60 -6.30 -14.78
CA ASN A 27 -1.19 -6.02 -13.42
C ASN A 27 -1.02 -7.35 -12.65
N VAL A 28 0.02 -7.43 -11.83
CA VAL A 28 0.34 -8.59 -11.01
C VAL A 28 -0.03 -8.29 -9.56
N VAL A 29 -0.71 -9.21 -8.91
CA VAL A 29 -1.06 -9.13 -7.49
C VAL A 29 -0.67 -10.43 -6.82
N ASN A 30 0.28 -10.36 -5.90
CA ASN A 30 0.71 -11.48 -5.07
C ASN A 30 0.23 -11.24 -3.64
N VAL A 31 -0.45 -12.23 -3.04
CA VAL A 31 -0.87 -12.14 -1.64
C VAL A 31 -0.31 -13.34 -0.88
N ARG A 32 0.46 -13.07 0.16
CA ARG A 32 1.08 -14.10 1.00
C ARG A 32 0.70 -13.96 2.48
N GLY A 33 0.94 -15.02 3.22
CA GLY A 33 0.57 -15.12 4.64
C GLY A 33 -0.89 -15.50 4.88
N ALA A 34 -1.26 -15.64 6.15
CA ALA A 34 -2.59 -15.92 6.64
C ALA A 34 -3.31 -17.13 5.98
N THR A 35 -4.65 -17.17 6.03
CA THR A 35 -5.46 -18.24 5.46
C THR A 35 -5.78 -17.98 3.98
N LYS A 36 -6.15 -19.03 3.23
CA LYS A 36 -6.59 -18.92 1.83
C LYS A 36 -7.70 -17.86 1.67
N ARG A 37 -8.73 -17.92 2.53
CA ARG A 37 -9.87 -17.00 2.48
C ARG A 37 -9.48 -15.54 2.72
N GLN A 38 -8.50 -15.30 3.59
CA GLN A 38 -7.97 -13.94 3.83
C GLN A 38 -7.20 -13.42 2.61
N ARG A 39 -6.39 -14.27 1.98
CA ARG A 39 -5.66 -13.93 0.75
C ARG A 39 -6.61 -13.63 -0.42
N GLU A 40 -7.66 -14.43 -0.59
CA GLU A 40 -8.66 -14.22 -1.62
C GLU A 40 -9.34 -12.86 -1.44
N LEU A 41 -9.82 -12.55 -0.22
CA LEU A 41 -10.42 -11.25 0.06
C LEU A 41 -9.44 -10.11 -0.19
N ALA A 42 -8.19 -10.21 0.27
CA ALA A 42 -7.20 -9.17 0.05
C ALA A 42 -6.93 -8.94 -1.46
N CYS A 43 -6.83 -10.02 -2.22
CA CYS A 43 -6.65 -9.96 -3.67
C CYS A 43 -7.84 -9.27 -4.36
N ASP A 44 -9.07 -9.60 -3.98
CA ASP A 44 -10.28 -8.99 -4.53
C ASP A 44 -10.34 -7.48 -4.23
N ILE A 45 -9.98 -7.07 -3.00
CA ILE A 45 -9.90 -5.65 -2.63
C ILE A 45 -8.85 -4.91 -3.47
N VAL A 46 -7.64 -5.47 -3.62
CA VAL A 46 -6.56 -4.85 -4.40
C VAL A 46 -7.00 -4.69 -5.85
N GLN A 47 -7.59 -5.72 -6.46
CA GLN A 47 -8.07 -5.66 -7.84
C GLN A 47 -9.17 -4.61 -8.02
N TYR A 48 -10.12 -4.54 -7.08
CA TYR A 48 -11.13 -3.51 -7.05
C TYR A 48 -10.50 -2.11 -6.99
N CYS A 49 -9.54 -1.89 -6.09
CA CYS A 49 -8.85 -0.61 -5.98
C CYS A 49 -8.05 -0.24 -7.25
N ILE A 50 -7.38 -1.21 -7.90
CA ILE A 50 -6.72 -0.98 -9.18
C ILE A 50 -7.74 -0.51 -10.23
N LYS A 51 -8.89 -1.19 -10.34
CA LYS A 51 -9.97 -0.84 -11.26
C LYS A 51 -10.47 0.59 -11.05
N GLU A 52 -10.70 0.98 -9.79
CA GLU A 52 -11.25 2.29 -9.43
C GLU A 52 -10.22 3.44 -9.50
N LEU A 53 -9.01 3.21 -9.02
CA LEU A 53 -7.99 4.26 -8.89
C LEU A 53 -7.08 4.38 -10.11
N MET A 54 -6.78 3.24 -10.76
CA MET A 54 -5.74 3.11 -11.79
C MET A 54 -6.20 2.32 -13.01
N PRO A 55 -7.40 2.60 -13.58
CA PRO A 55 -8.01 1.74 -14.62
C PRO A 55 -7.20 1.66 -15.92
N ARG A 56 -6.26 2.58 -16.14
CA ARG A 56 -5.42 2.62 -17.35
C ARG A 56 -4.03 2.00 -17.14
N LEU A 57 -3.64 1.69 -15.90
CA LEU A 57 -2.34 1.07 -15.64
C LEU A 57 -2.39 -0.44 -15.92
N ARG A 58 -1.32 -0.96 -16.52
CA ARG A 58 -1.18 -2.38 -16.91
C ARG A 58 0.14 -2.99 -16.50
N THR A 59 0.92 -2.26 -15.69
CA THR A 59 2.29 -2.61 -15.32
C THR A 59 2.52 -2.57 -13.81
N LEU A 60 1.44 -2.66 -13.02
CA LEU A 60 1.56 -2.69 -11.57
C LEU A 60 1.98 -4.07 -11.11
N ASP A 61 2.92 -4.11 -10.17
CA ASP A 61 3.30 -5.28 -9.39
C ASP A 61 3.08 -4.97 -7.91
N ILE A 62 2.14 -5.67 -7.28
CA ILE A 62 1.71 -5.40 -5.90
C ILE A 62 1.84 -6.66 -5.08
N ASP A 63 2.77 -6.66 -4.15
CA ASP A 63 2.95 -7.69 -3.15
C ASP A 63 2.22 -7.31 -1.85
N VAL A 64 1.29 -8.15 -1.41
CA VAL A 64 0.57 -7.97 -0.14
C VAL A 64 1.01 -9.06 0.84
N GLU A 65 1.52 -8.65 1.99
CA GLU A 65 1.84 -9.53 3.11
C GLU A 65 0.84 -9.39 4.25
N LEU A 66 0.16 -10.49 4.58
CA LEU A 66 -0.74 -10.56 5.73
C LEU A 66 0.04 -11.01 6.98
N GLY A 67 0.63 -10.04 7.67
CA GLY A 67 1.57 -10.19 8.78
C GLY A 67 1.01 -9.80 10.15
N LYS A 68 1.86 -9.16 10.98
CA LYS A 68 1.57 -8.67 12.33
C LYS A 68 2.05 -7.22 12.49
N CYS A 69 1.35 -6.26 11.91
CA CYS A 69 1.72 -4.84 11.94
C CYS A 69 1.34 -4.15 13.26
N MET A 70 0.29 -4.60 13.96
CA MET A 70 -0.14 -4.01 15.24
C MET A 70 0.94 -4.10 16.34
N ASP A 71 1.91 -5.00 16.21
CA ASP A 71 2.99 -5.12 17.18
C ASP A 71 3.92 -3.89 17.18
N VAL A 72 3.89 -3.11 16.08
CA VAL A 72 4.60 -1.82 15.92
C VAL A 72 3.65 -0.62 15.88
N GLY A 73 2.39 -0.80 16.27
CA GLY A 73 1.41 0.27 16.43
C GLY A 73 0.71 0.70 15.14
N ALA A 74 0.75 -0.10 14.07
CA ALA A 74 0.09 0.20 12.80
C ALA A 74 -0.85 -0.93 12.35
N PHE A 75 -1.84 -0.61 11.52
CA PHE A 75 -2.71 -1.59 10.90
C PHE A 75 -2.18 -2.07 9.55
N GLY A 76 -1.45 -1.23 8.85
CA GLY A 76 -0.83 -1.52 7.58
C GLY A 76 0.29 -0.54 7.23
N PHE A 77 0.99 -0.84 6.16
CA PHE A 77 2.06 -0.03 5.56
C PHE A 77 2.06 -0.22 4.05
N CYS A 78 2.43 0.82 3.32
CA CYS A 78 2.70 0.79 1.89
C CYS A 78 4.10 1.32 1.59
N TYR A 79 4.86 0.55 0.84
CA TYR A 79 6.21 0.88 0.39
C TYR A 79 6.27 0.83 -1.14
N ALA A 80 6.76 1.91 -1.78
CA ALA A 80 7.23 1.81 -3.15
C ALA A 80 8.59 1.11 -3.16
N LEU A 81 8.79 0.22 -4.11
CA LEU A 81 10.06 -0.46 -4.33
C LEU A 81 10.92 0.33 -5.33
N ASP A 82 11.58 -0.37 -6.25
CA ASP A 82 12.55 0.26 -7.16
C ASP A 82 11.90 1.19 -8.19
N THR A 83 10.65 0.95 -8.51
CA THR A 83 9.88 1.76 -9.48
C THR A 83 8.57 2.28 -8.88
N ASN A 84 7.96 3.27 -9.54
CA ASN A 84 6.62 3.74 -9.18
C ASN A 84 5.51 2.83 -9.73
N ARG A 85 5.82 1.56 -9.96
CA ARG A 85 4.89 0.50 -10.39
C ARG A 85 4.94 -0.72 -9.49
N GLU A 86 5.94 -0.80 -8.63
CA GLU A 86 6.19 -1.92 -7.74
C GLU A 86 5.95 -1.50 -6.30
N TYR A 87 5.08 -2.22 -5.60
CA TYR A 87 4.66 -1.89 -4.24
C TYR A 87 4.65 -3.12 -3.36
N GLN A 88 5.08 -2.94 -2.11
CA GLN A 88 4.83 -3.88 -1.04
C GLN A 88 3.84 -3.27 -0.07
N ILE A 89 2.77 -4.01 0.24
CA ILE A 89 1.77 -3.65 1.25
C ILE A 89 1.82 -4.69 2.36
N GLU A 90 1.89 -4.21 3.59
CA GLU A 90 1.77 -5.07 4.77
C GLU A 90 0.47 -4.75 5.51
N ILE A 91 -0.31 -5.79 5.86
CA ILE A 91 -1.58 -5.65 6.58
C ILE A 91 -1.60 -6.60 7.77
N ASP A 92 -2.08 -6.12 8.92
CA ASP A 92 -2.25 -6.98 10.08
C ASP A 92 -3.40 -7.97 9.88
N LYS A 93 -3.05 -9.26 9.79
CA LYS A 93 -4.03 -10.34 9.58
C LYS A 93 -5.06 -10.49 10.69
N ARG A 94 -4.77 -9.98 11.90
CA ARG A 94 -5.69 -10.05 13.05
C ARG A 94 -6.93 -9.18 12.84
N LEU A 95 -6.83 -8.12 12.02
CA LEU A 95 -7.96 -7.27 11.63
C LEU A 95 -9.10 -8.08 10.98
N TYR A 96 -8.77 -9.08 10.18
CA TYR A 96 -9.76 -9.88 9.48
C TYR A 96 -10.74 -10.57 10.42
N LYS A 97 -10.25 -11.13 11.52
CA LYS A 97 -11.06 -11.89 12.49
C LYS A 97 -11.91 -10.97 13.38
N ASN A 98 -11.31 -9.89 13.86
CA ASN A 98 -11.89 -9.08 14.94
C ASN A 98 -12.54 -7.79 14.42
N MET A 99 -12.06 -7.27 13.31
CA MET A 99 -12.45 -5.97 12.75
C MET A 99 -12.44 -6.01 11.22
N ARG A 100 -13.26 -6.87 10.60
CA ARG A 100 -13.27 -7.09 9.13
C ARG A 100 -13.42 -5.78 8.35
N LYS A 101 -14.23 -4.84 8.86
CA LYS A 101 -14.34 -3.49 8.28
C LYS A 101 -12.98 -2.80 8.24
N ALA A 102 -12.24 -2.79 9.35
CA ALA A 102 -10.93 -2.17 9.43
C ALA A 102 -9.93 -2.86 8.48
N PHE A 103 -9.98 -4.19 8.34
CA PHE A 103 -9.14 -4.91 7.37
C PHE A 103 -9.34 -4.39 5.93
N ILE A 104 -10.60 -4.26 5.49
CA ILE A 104 -10.93 -3.78 4.14
C ILE A 104 -10.53 -2.30 4.00
N GLN A 105 -10.86 -1.46 4.99
CA GLN A 105 -10.55 -0.04 4.96
C GLN A 105 -9.05 0.22 4.94
N THR A 106 -8.27 -0.49 5.78
CA THR A 106 -6.81 -0.34 5.81
C THR A 106 -6.20 -0.72 4.45
N LEU A 107 -6.63 -1.83 3.85
CA LEU A 107 -6.10 -2.21 2.55
C LEU A 107 -6.49 -1.20 1.45
N CYS A 108 -7.72 -0.65 1.50
CA CYS A 108 -8.10 0.46 0.61
C CYS A 108 -7.22 1.70 0.84
N HIS A 109 -6.88 2.02 2.09
CA HIS A 109 -6.01 3.13 2.48
C HIS A 109 -4.62 2.97 1.86
N GLU A 110 -3.98 1.81 2.04
CA GLU A 110 -2.65 1.54 1.48
C GLU A 110 -2.67 1.56 -0.06
N MET A 111 -3.75 1.10 -0.69
CA MET A 111 -3.92 1.20 -2.14
C MET A 111 -4.05 2.66 -2.64
N VAL A 112 -4.56 3.58 -1.82
CA VAL A 112 -4.51 5.02 -2.15
C VAL A 112 -3.07 5.52 -2.17
N HIS A 113 -2.21 5.08 -1.25
CA HIS A 113 -0.79 5.43 -1.28
C HIS A 113 -0.08 4.90 -2.53
N CYS A 114 -0.34 3.67 -2.96
CA CYS A 114 0.14 3.17 -4.26
C CYS A 114 -0.28 4.08 -5.42
N TRP A 115 -1.55 4.49 -5.45
CA TRP A 115 -2.08 5.39 -6.47
C TRP A 115 -1.43 6.78 -6.44
N GLN A 116 -1.21 7.36 -5.26
CA GLN A 116 -0.54 8.65 -5.10
C GLN A 116 0.89 8.61 -5.64
N GLN A 117 1.61 7.53 -5.36
CA GLN A 117 2.97 7.32 -5.84
C GLN A 117 2.99 7.01 -7.35
N ALA A 118 2.08 6.15 -7.85
CA ALA A 118 1.96 5.83 -9.26
C ALA A 118 1.70 7.07 -10.14
N LYS A 119 1.05 8.09 -9.57
CA LYS A 119 0.83 9.40 -10.21
C LYS A 119 1.93 10.43 -9.96
N ASN A 120 3.00 10.05 -9.26
CA ASN A 120 4.04 10.97 -8.81
C ASN A 120 3.49 12.17 -8.00
N GLN A 121 2.37 11.97 -7.30
CA GLN A 121 1.81 12.97 -6.40
C GLN A 121 2.49 12.89 -5.04
N LEU A 122 2.74 11.69 -4.54
CA LEU A 122 3.56 11.38 -3.39
C LEU A 122 4.89 10.82 -3.89
N VAL A 123 6.01 11.40 -3.45
CA VAL A 123 7.35 10.97 -3.86
C VAL A 123 8.26 10.89 -2.65
N ASP A 124 8.88 9.72 -2.49
CA ASP A 124 9.91 9.50 -1.50
C ASP A 124 11.28 9.77 -2.12
N ARG A 125 12.06 10.67 -1.51
CA ARG A 125 13.42 11.00 -1.97
C ARG A 125 14.44 10.74 -0.88
N VAL A 126 15.50 10.04 -1.25
CA VAL A 126 16.70 9.88 -0.43
C VAL A 126 17.71 10.95 -0.87
N TYR A 127 18.10 11.80 0.06
CA TYR A 127 19.13 12.82 -0.19
C TYR A 127 20.47 12.33 0.36
N PRO A 128 21.47 12.03 -0.50
CA PRO A 128 22.81 11.68 -0.02
C PRO A 128 23.42 12.86 0.73
N LYS A 129 24.09 12.57 1.84
CA LYS A 129 25.01 13.41 2.60
C LYS A 129 24.50 14.27 3.75
N LYS A 130 23.25 14.73 3.86
CA LYS A 130 22.83 15.53 5.06
C LYS A 130 21.32 15.56 5.35
N LEU A 131 20.47 15.34 4.39
CA LEU A 131 19.01 15.58 4.53
C LEU A 131 18.19 14.31 4.79
N GLY A 132 18.81 13.12 4.67
CA GLY A 132 18.13 11.86 4.91
C GLY A 132 16.97 11.61 3.94
N TYR A 133 15.98 10.90 4.44
CA TYR A 133 14.76 10.58 3.70
C TYR A 133 13.75 11.73 3.80
N ARG A 134 13.11 12.09 2.69
CA ARG A 134 12.06 13.11 2.60
C ARG A 134 10.88 12.58 1.82
N ARG A 135 9.70 12.78 2.38
CA ARG A 135 8.44 12.53 1.71
C ARG A 135 7.85 13.83 1.20
N LEU A 136 7.71 13.92 -0.11
CA LEU A 136 7.29 15.13 -0.81
C LEU A 136 5.90 14.95 -1.40
N TRP A 137 5.11 16.02 -1.32
CA TRP A 137 3.78 16.08 -1.91
C TRP A 137 3.72 17.11 -3.03
N LYS A 138 3.24 16.69 -4.19
CA LYS A 138 3.07 17.57 -5.35
C LYS A 138 1.82 18.42 -5.21
N ASN A 139 1.99 19.72 -5.17
CA ASN A 139 0.89 20.67 -5.30
C ASN A 139 0.29 20.55 -6.72
N GLN A 140 -0.95 20.15 -6.82
CA GLN A 140 -1.60 19.91 -8.12
C GLN A 140 -1.81 21.20 -8.93
N ARG A 141 -1.88 22.35 -8.25
CA ARG A 141 -2.09 23.66 -8.89
C ARG A 141 -0.80 24.23 -9.46
N THR A 142 0.31 24.17 -8.70
CA THR A 142 1.60 24.77 -9.11
C THR A 142 2.53 23.75 -9.77
N GLY A 143 2.31 22.46 -9.56
CA GLY A 143 3.20 21.39 -9.99
C GLY A 143 4.45 21.22 -9.13
N GLU A 144 4.64 22.05 -8.09
CA GLU A 144 5.80 22.04 -7.21
C GLU A 144 5.67 20.98 -6.11
N TYR A 145 6.81 20.43 -5.70
CA TYR A 145 6.88 19.49 -4.58
C TYR A 145 7.16 20.23 -3.27
N GLN A 146 6.37 19.95 -2.26
CA GLN A 146 6.48 20.51 -0.92
C GLN A 146 6.88 19.43 0.09
N ASP A 147 7.80 19.75 0.99
CA ASP A 147 8.24 18.89 2.08
C ASP A 147 7.29 19.04 3.28
N HIS A 148 6.61 17.97 3.65
CA HIS A 148 5.73 17.91 4.80
C HIS A 148 6.30 17.06 5.95
N SER A 149 7.60 16.80 5.98
CA SER A 149 8.24 15.96 7.01
C SER A 149 8.07 16.48 8.44
N LYS A 150 7.82 17.79 8.60
CA LYS A 150 7.52 18.42 9.91
C LYS A 150 6.02 18.52 10.21
N THR A 151 5.16 18.10 9.29
CA THR A 151 3.70 18.10 9.49
C THR A 151 3.30 16.89 10.30
N ALA A 152 2.46 17.07 11.32
CA ALA A 152 1.92 15.95 12.10
C ALA A 152 1.24 14.93 11.18
N TYR A 153 1.43 13.63 11.44
CA TYR A 153 0.97 12.53 10.58
C TYR A 153 -0.48 12.72 10.11
N SER A 154 -1.42 12.94 11.02
CA SER A 154 -2.84 13.12 10.71
C SER A 154 -3.18 14.38 9.88
N LYS A 155 -2.21 15.29 9.70
CA LYS A 155 -2.36 16.52 8.90
C LYS A 155 -1.57 16.49 7.59
N GLN A 156 -0.86 15.42 7.33
CA GLN A 156 -0.13 15.26 6.08
C GLN A 156 -1.11 15.13 4.91
N PRO A 157 -0.89 15.82 3.79
CA PRO A 157 -1.87 15.91 2.70
C PRO A 157 -2.19 14.56 2.07
N TRP A 158 -1.25 13.63 2.01
CA TRP A 158 -1.46 12.26 1.51
C TRP A 158 -2.34 11.44 2.44
N GLU A 159 -2.18 11.59 3.77
CA GLU A 159 -3.02 10.91 4.74
C GLU A 159 -4.47 11.43 4.70
N LEU A 160 -4.64 12.77 4.67
CA LEU A 160 -5.96 13.37 4.55
C LEU A 160 -6.70 12.93 3.29
N GLN A 161 -5.97 12.77 2.18
CA GLN A 161 -6.55 12.24 0.94
C GLN A 161 -6.87 10.76 1.09
N ALA A 162 -5.97 9.95 1.66
CA ALA A 162 -6.18 8.52 1.86
C ALA A 162 -7.40 8.25 2.75
N TYR A 163 -7.53 8.90 3.90
CA TYR A 163 -8.71 8.77 4.77
C TYR A 163 -10.04 9.15 4.09
N ARG A 164 -10.02 10.15 3.21
CA ARG A 164 -11.21 10.52 2.44
C ARG A 164 -11.59 9.48 1.41
N MET A 165 -10.59 8.89 0.75
CA MET A 165 -10.81 7.96 -0.34
C MET A 165 -11.08 6.53 0.14
N GLU A 166 -10.45 6.06 1.21
CA GLU A 166 -10.65 4.72 1.75
C GLU A 166 -12.12 4.43 2.05
N LYS A 167 -12.85 5.43 2.60
CA LYS A 167 -14.28 5.28 2.89
C LYS A 167 -15.07 5.00 1.63
N LYS A 168 -14.84 5.75 0.57
CA LYS A 168 -15.54 5.57 -0.72
C LYS A 168 -15.21 4.22 -1.35
N LEU A 169 -13.94 3.82 -1.30
CA LEU A 169 -13.50 2.53 -1.82
C LEU A 169 -14.12 1.37 -1.02
N TYR A 170 -14.15 1.49 0.30
CA TYR A 170 -14.80 0.50 1.16
C TYR A 170 -16.28 0.33 0.81
N GLU A 171 -17.03 1.44 0.74
CA GLU A 171 -18.45 1.44 0.42
C GLU A 171 -18.72 0.86 -0.98
N GLY A 172 -17.92 1.24 -1.96
CA GLY A 172 -18.00 0.74 -3.33
C GLY A 172 -17.65 -0.75 -3.43
N PHE A 173 -16.60 -1.19 -2.73
CA PHE A 173 -16.22 -2.61 -2.67
C PHE A 173 -17.35 -3.47 -2.10
N LEU A 174 -17.98 -3.04 -1.00
CA LEU A 174 -19.10 -3.78 -0.41
C LEU A 174 -20.31 -3.82 -1.34
N LYS A 175 -20.56 -2.78 -2.12
CA LYS A 175 -21.68 -2.75 -3.08
C LYS A 175 -21.47 -3.74 -4.24
N GLU A 176 -20.23 -3.97 -4.65
CA GLU A 176 -19.86 -4.88 -5.76
C GLU A 176 -19.69 -6.34 -5.29
N HIS A 177 -19.28 -6.57 -4.04
CA HIS A 177 -18.89 -7.89 -3.52
C HIS A 177 -19.62 -8.33 -2.24
N GLY A 178 -20.58 -7.57 -1.76
CA GLY A 178 -21.37 -7.82 -0.54
C GLY A 178 -22.64 -8.61 -0.73
#